data_04446c51458f88bb4f64bf73fcf3b62d
#
_entry.id   04446c51458f88bb4f64bf73fcf3b62d
#
_cell.length_a   1.000
_cell.length_b   1.000
_cell.length_c   1.000
_cell.angle_alpha   90.00
_cell.angle_beta   90.00
_cell.angle_gamma   90.00
#
_symmetry.space_group_name_H-M   'P 1'
#
loop_
_entity.id
_entity.type
_entity.pdbx_description
1 polymer ?
#
loop_
_entity_poly.entity_id
_entity_poly.type
_entity_poly.pdbx_seq_one_letter_code
_entity_poly.pdbx_strand_id
1 'polypeptide(L)'
;MRAPGIAAGPLYNPVISIGNRFGDPSMNHPVRQLASDNYSGICPEALDYLLAANQGDASAYGNDDWTQRAADRFRDLFETDCEVFFVFNGTAANSLSLAALCQSYHSVICHETAHIETDECGGPEFASNGSKLLLAKGERGKLDPVEVERLITRRSDIHYPKPKVVSITQATELGTVYMLDELEALRELADQYKLKIHMDGARFANALVTLNETPARLTWQAGVDVLCLGGTKNGMAVGEAILFFDRELATDFAYRCKQAGQLASKMRFIAAPWLGLLETGAWLRNARHANEMAAYLAQRLRAIPGLQPLFPCQANSVFLELPSPVIQALRAEGWQFYTFIGVGGVRLMCSWNTTREAIDQFISDLERMLA
;
A
#
# COMPACT_ATOMS: atom_id res chain seq x y z
N MET A 1 58.30 30.36 -0.59
CA MET A 1 57.02 30.34 -1.32
C MET A 1 55.93 29.98 -0.32
N ARG A 2 55.10 30.94 0.06
CA ARG A 2 53.97 30.72 0.99
C ARG A 2 52.75 30.32 0.16
N ALA A 3 52.06 29.24 0.55
CA ALA A 3 50.80 28.83 -0.05
C ALA A 3 49.66 29.80 0.32
N PRO A 4 48.72 30.10 -0.58
CA PRO A 4 47.62 31.03 -0.28
C PRO A 4 46.59 30.37 0.67
N GLY A 5 46.23 31.15 1.70
CA GLY A 5 45.20 30.74 2.67
C GLY A 5 43.82 30.66 2.04
N ILE A 6 43.12 29.54 2.33
CA ILE A 6 41.70 29.35 2.01
C ILE A 6 40.90 30.15 3.05
N ALA A 7 40.24 31.21 2.62
CA ALA A 7 39.29 31.94 3.42
C ALA A 7 38.07 31.06 3.75
N ALA A 8 37.84 30.82 5.04
CA ALA A 8 36.61 30.19 5.52
C ALA A 8 35.43 31.16 5.27
N GLY A 9 34.55 30.78 4.33
CA GLY A 9 33.29 31.48 4.14
C GLY A 9 32.38 31.30 5.38
N PRO A 10 31.44 32.23 5.64
CA PRO A 10 30.61 32.18 6.81
C PRO A 10 29.72 30.92 6.78
N LEU A 11 29.77 30.16 7.87
CA LEU A 11 28.81 29.07 8.14
C LEU A 11 27.40 29.68 8.18
N TYR A 12 26.64 29.43 7.15
CA TYR A 12 25.24 29.83 7.04
C TYR A 12 24.44 29.00 8.04
N ASN A 13 24.09 29.60 9.16
CA ASN A 13 23.12 29.05 10.09
C ASN A 13 21.81 29.83 9.88
N PRO A 14 20.86 29.33 9.05
CA PRO A 14 19.55 29.96 8.99
C PRO A 14 18.86 29.64 10.33
N VAL A 15 18.79 30.64 11.21
CA VAL A 15 17.77 30.63 12.26
C VAL A 15 16.44 30.68 11.53
N ILE A 16 15.83 29.53 11.33
CA ILE A 16 14.44 29.44 10.89
C ILE A 16 13.62 30.01 12.05
N SER A 17 13.29 31.28 11.98
CA SER A 17 12.26 31.87 12.78
C SER A 17 10.96 31.18 12.43
N ILE A 18 10.49 30.26 13.29
CA ILE A 18 9.16 29.72 13.26
C ILE A 18 8.20 30.81 13.76
N GLY A 19 8.11 31.90 12.99
CA GLY A 19 6.99 32.83 13.10
C GLY A 19 5.74 32.13 12.63
N ASN A 20 4.66 32.22 13.38
CA ASN A 20 3.30 31.73 13.19
C ASN A 20 2.87 31.67 11.70
N ARG A 21 3.26 30.63 10.95
CA ARG A 21 2.79 30.34 9.59
C ARG A 21 1.76 29.24 9.56
N PHE A 22 1.21 28.88 10.70
CA PHE A 22 0.01 28.03 10.75
C PHE A 22 -1.20 28.97 10.65
N GLY A 23 -1.70 29.19 9.45
CA GLY A 23 -2.96 29.91 9.27
C GLY A 23 -2.95 31.03 8.24
N ASP A 24 -2.32 30.85 7.08
CA ASP A 24 -2.67 31.67 5.91
C ASP A 24 -3.93 31.07 5.25
N PRO A 25 -5.11 31.73 5.37
CA PRO A 25 -6.33 31.27 4.73
C PRO A 25 -6.24 31.19 3.20
N SER A 26 -5.23 31.81 2.58
CA SER A 26 -5.01 31.77 1.14
C SER A 26 -4.48 30.40 0.64
N MET A 27 -4.05 29.51 1.55
CA MET A 27 -3.65 28.13 1.24
C MET A 27 -4.82 27.13 1.20
N ASN A 28 -6.06 27.58 1.48
CA ASN A 28 -7.27 26.79 1.35
C ASN A 28 -7.83 26.80 -0.08
N HIS A 29 -7.01 26.57 -1.09
CA HIS A 29 -7.57 26.14 -2.36
C HIS A 29 -8.13 24.71 -2.18
N PRO A 30 -9.38 24.43 -2.63
CA PRO A 30 -9.90 23.08 -2.59
C PRO A 30 -8.91 22.18 -3.32
N VAL A 31 -8.46 21.13 -2.63
CA VAL A 31 -7.46 20.22 -3.17
C VAL A 31 -8.09 19.48 -4.35
N ARG A 32 -7.75 19.89 -5.57
CA ARG A 32 -8.20 19.27 -6.82
C ARG A 32 -7.37 18.01 -7.09
N GLN A 33 -7.50 17.03 -6.21
CA GLN A 33 -6.71 15.80 -6.30
C GLN A 33 -7.59 14.55 -6.21
N LEU A 34 -7.40 13.69 -7.20
CA LEU A 34 -7.88 12.30 -7.27
C LEU A 34 -6.74 11.39 -7.78
N ALA A 35 -5.49 11.76 -7.50
CA ALA A 35 -4.31 11.04 -7.98
C ALA A 35 -3.98 9.84 -7.13
N SER A 36 -3.91 10.04 -5.80
CA SER A 36 -3.46 9.01 -4.88
C SER A 36 -3.92 9.26 -3.45
N ASP A 37 -4.21 8.18 -2.75
CA ASP A 37 -4.38 8.14 -1.30
C ASP A 37 -3.09 8.48 -0.53
N ASN A 38 -1.93 8.43 -1.17
CA ASN A 38 -0.66 8.95 -0.63
C ASN A 38 -0.59 10.49 -0.53
N TYR A 39 -1.54 11.22 -1.13
CA TYR A 39 -1.53 12.70 -1.11
C TYR A 39 -2.27 13.26 0.11
N SER A 40 -3.03 12.42 0.81
CA SER A 40 -3.71 12.82 2.05
C SER A 40 -2.72 13.02 3.19
N GLY A 41 -3.09 13.88 4.14
CA GLY A 41 -2.33 14.04 5.38
C GLY A 41 -2.51 12.88 6.36
N ILE A 42 -1.92 13.04 7.54
CA ILE A 42 -2.13 12.13 8.66
C ILE A 42 -3.53 12.35 9.26
N CYS A 43 -4.25 11.29 9.58
CA CYS A 43 -5.55 11.41 10.24
C CYS A 43 -5.38 11.78 11.73
N PRO A 44 -6.39 12.43 12.35
CA PRO A 44 -6.29 12.92 13.72
C PRO A 44 -5.88 11.83 14.72
N GLU A 45 -6.47 10.65 14.63
CA GLU A 45 -6.21 9.55 15.56
C GLU A 45 -4.76 9.06 15.49
N ALA A 46 -4.19 8.97 14.30
CA ALA A 46 -2.77 8.60 14.13
C ALA A 46 -1.85 9.71 14.64
N LEU A 47 -2.22 10.99 14.41
CA LEU A 47 -1.45 12.14 14.88
C LEU A 47 -1.46 12.23 16.41
N ASP A 48 -2.62 12.04 17.07
CA ASP A 48 -2.75 12.10 18.52
C ASP A 48 -1.84 11.05 19.19
N TYR A 49 -1.79 9.83 18.67
CA TYR A 49 -0.90 8.79 19.19
C TYR A 49 0.57 9.06 18.91
N LEU A 50 0.90 9.67 17.76
CA LEU A 50 2.26 10.14 17.48
C LEU A 50 2.70 11.19 18.51
N LEU A 51 1.84 12.15 18.83
CA LEU A 51 2.11 13.19 19.83
C LEU A 51 2.21 12.61 21.24
N ALA A 52 1.38 11.62 21.59
CA ALA A 52 1.47 10.90 22.86
C ALA A 52 2.79 10.14 22.99
N ALA A 53 3.24 9.47 21.93
CA ALA A 53 4.54 8.76 21.91
C ALA A 53 5.76 9.69 21.98
N ASN A 54 5.57 10.99 21.75
CA ASN A 54 6.63 12.01 21.88
C ASN A 54 6.91 12.42 23.34
N GLN A 55 6.13 11.92 24.31
CA GLN A 55 6.31 12.24 25.72
C GLN A 55 7.38 11.33 26.34
N GLY A 56 8.36 11.94 27.00
CA GLY A 56 9.41 11.22 27.72
C GLY A 56 10.36 10.43 26.83
N ASP A 57 11.18 9.62 27.50
CA ASP A 57 12.14 8.72 26.86
C ASP A 57 11.58 7.30 26.79
N ALA A 58 11.96 6.56 25.74
CA ALA A 58 11.61 5.15 25.56
C ALA A 58 12.79 4.39 24.93
N SER A 59 12.85 3.09 25.17
CA SER A 59 13.88 2.22 24.62
C SER A 59 13.92 2.30 23.10
N ALA A 60 15.12 2.14 22.53
CA ALA A 60 15.34 2.23 21.09
C ALA A 60 15.07 0.91 20.38
N TYR A 61 14.98 0.98 19.04
CA TYR A 61 14.97 -0.16 18.13
C TYR A 61 13.80 -1.15 18.34
N GLY A 62 12.65 -0.64 18.74
CA GLY A 62 11.44 -1.47 18.90
C GLY A 62 11.33 -2.16 20.28
N ASN A 63 12.28 -1.92 21.19
CA ASN A 63 12.21 -2.43 22.56
C ASN A 63 11.41 -1.51 23.51
N ASP A 64 10.48 -0.74 22.95
CA ASP A 64 9.63 0.21 23.67
C ASP A 64 8.18 -0.33 23.78
N ASP A 65 7.46 0.17 24.78
CA ASP A 65 6.08 -0.25 25.07
C ASP A 65 5.10 0.09 23.93
N TRP A 66 5.34 1.16 23.17
CA TRP A 66 4.48 1.52 22.03
C TRP A 66 4.55 0.48 20.93
N THR A 67 5.78 0.07 20.59
CA THR A 67 6.01 -0.94 19.56
C THR A 67 5.45 -2.29 19.99
N GLN A 68 5.66 -2.68 21.26
CA GLN A 68 5.12 -3.94 21.80
C GLN A 68 3.59 -3.94 21.79
N ARG A 69 2.94 -2.87 22.31
CA ARG A 69 1.47 -2.74 22.31
C ARG A 69 0.89 -2.80 20.91
N ALA A 70 1.53 -2.13 19.94
CA ALA A 70 1.06 -2.16 18.56
C ALA A 70 1.13 -3.59 17.99
N ALA A 71 2.21 -4.32 18.24
CA ALA A 71 2.33 -5.72 17.82
C ALA A 71 1.27 -6.62 18.49
N ASP A 72 1.05 -6.45 19.81
CA ASP A 72 0.03 -7.22 20.54
C ASP A 72 -1.37 -6.91 20.01
N ARG A 73 -1.65 -5.63 19.67
CA ARG A 73 -2.92 -5.26 19.09
C ARG A 73 -3.17 -5.90 17.72
N PHE A 74 -2.14 -6.11 16.91
CA PHE A 74 -2.25 -6.89 15.68
C PHE A 74 -2.56 -8.36 15.97
N ARG A 75 -1.91 -9.00 16.95
CA ARG A 75 -2.21 -10.39 17.34
C ARG A 75 -3.66 -10.56 17.78
N ASP A 76 -4.16 -9.63 18.60
CA ASP A 76 -5.57 -9.60 19.00
C ASP A 76 -6.50 -9.47 17.79
N LEU A 77 -6.20 -8.53 16.87
CA LEU A 77 -7.02 -8.22 15.73
C LEU A 77 -7.10 -9.39 14.73
N PHE A 78 -5.98 -10.09 14.51
CA PHE A 78 -5.91 -11.23 13.61
C PHE A 78 -6.18 -12.56 14.31
N GLU A 79 -6.47 -12.56 15.62
CA GLU A 79 -6.82 -13.74 16.42
C GLU A 79 -5.79 -14.87 16.32
N THR A 80 -4.52 -14.53 16.27
CA THR A 80 -3.42 -15.50 16.14
C THR A 80 -2.10 -14.95 16.65
N ASP A 81 -1.24 -15.86 17.11
CA ASP A 81 0.14 -15.55 17.49
C ASP A 81 1.02 -15.44 16.24
N CYS A 82 1.26 -14.20 15.79
CA CYS A 82 2.06 -13.88 14.61
C CYS A 82 3.26 -13.00 14.98
N GLU A 83 4.30 -13.03 14.14
CA GLU A 83 5.40 -12.07 14.22
C GLU A 83 5.04 -10.80 13.49
N VAL A 84 5.23 -9.64 14.15
CA VAL A 84 4.88 -8.32 13.63
C VAL A 84 6.10 -7.44 13.55
N PHE A 85 6.34 -6.87 12.37
CA PHE A 85 7.43 -5.92 12.13
C PHE A 85 6.88 -4.63 11.53
N PHE A 86 7.48 -3.50 11.90
CA PHE A 86 7.13 -2.19 11.36
C PHE A 86 8.25 -1.70 10.46
N VAL A 87 7.90 -1.25 9.26
CA VAL A 87 8.82 -0.74 8.25
C VAL A 87 8.33 0.61 7.70
N PHE A 88 9.21 1.33 7.02
CA PHE A 88 8.92 2.69 6.58
C PHE A 88 7.86 2.79 5.48
N ASN A 89 7.88 1.88 4.49
CA ASN A 89 7.00 1.92 3.32
C ASN A 89 6.68 0.53 2.75
N GLY A 90 5.73 0.48 1.80
CA GLY A 90 5.26 -0.75 1.16
C GLY A 90 6.34 -1.48 0.37
N THR A 91 7.20 -0.75 -0.35
CA THR A 91 8.31 -1.36 -1.11
C THR A 91 9.27 -2.12 -0.17
N ALA A 92 9.60 -1.56 1.00
CA ALA A 92 10.39 -2.27 1.98
C ALA A 92 9.64 -3.50 2.55
N ALA A 93 8.33 -3.36 2.79
CA ALA A 93 7.51 -4.46 3.29
C ALA A 93 7.50 -5.64 2.30
N ASN A 94 7.15 -5.39 1.03
CA ASN A 94 7.08 -6.42 0.00
C ASN A 94 8.46 -7.03 -0.27
N SER A 95 9.48 -6.19 -0.49
CA SER A 95 10.83 -6.65 -0.84
C SER A 95 11.44 -7.53 0.25
N LEU A 96 11.34 -7.13 1.53
CA LEU A 96 11.93 -7.88 2.64
C LEU A 96 11.14 -9.15 2.94
N SER A 97 9.81 -9.12 2.85
CA SER A 97 8.95 -10.29 3.03
C SER A 97 9.25 -11.36 1.98
N LEU A 98 9.31 -10.97 0.71
CA LEU A 98 9.65 -11.87 -0.38
C LEU A 98 11.08 -12.40 -0.26
N ALA A 99 12.03 -11.57 0.20
CA ALA A 99 13.40 -12.00 0.49
C ALA A 99 13.50 -12.99 1.65
N ALA A 100 12.58 -12.96 2.62
CA ALA A 100 12.51 -13.96 3.68
C ALA A 100 11.99 -15.31 3.16
N LEU A 101 11.06 -15.28 2.21
CA LEU A 101 10.45 -16.48 1.63
C LEU A 101 11.30 -17.13 0.53
N CYS A 102 12.21 -16.38 -0.09
CA CYS A 102 12.93 -16.80 -1.30
C CYS A 102 14.45 -16.90 -1.11
N GLN A 103 15.05 -17.84 -1.83
CA GLN A 103 16.47 -17.83 -2.16
C GLN A 103 16.64 -17.27 -3.59
N SER A 104 17.86 -16.87 -3.97
CA SER A 104 18.16 -16.26 -5.26
C SER A 104 17.75 -17.09 -6.50
N TYR A 105 17.66 -18.41 -6.37
CA TYR A 105 17.23 -19.33 -7.42
C TYR A 105 15.73 -19.59 -7.45
N HIS A 106 14.98 -18.97 -6.53
CA HIS A 106 13.52 -19.09 -6.50
C HIS A 106 12.86 -18.08 -7.45
N SER A 107 11.56 -18.27 -7.66
CA SER A 107 10.70 -17.30 -8.34
C SER A 107 9.43 -17.05 -7.54
N VAL A 108 8.90 -15.85 -7.74
CA VAL A 108 7.64 -15.36 -7.21
C VAL A 108 6.66 -15.23 -8.38
N ILE A 109 5.49 -15.85 -8.28
CA ILE A 109 4.42 -15.70 -9.25
C ILE A 109 3.53 -14.55 -8.80
N CYS A 110 3.34 -13.55 -9.64
CA CYS A 110 2.48 -12.40 -9.39
C CYS A 110 1.68 -12.01 -10.63
N HIS A 111 0.65 -11.19 -10.46
CA HIS A 111 -0.08 -10.64 -11.60
C HIS A 111 0.79 -9.63 -12.37
N GLU A 112 0.61 -9.53 -13.70
CA GLU A 112 1.39 -8.61 -14.55
C GLU A 112 1.23 -7.13 -14.19
N THR A 113 0.19 -6.75 -13.46
CA THR A 113 -0.03 -5.39 -12.93
C THR A 113 0.36 -5.24 -11.47
N ALA A 114 0.89 -6.28 -10.82
CA ALA A 114 1.26 -6.22 -9.41
C ALA A 114 2.31 -5.13 -9.16
N HIS A 115 2.17 -4.39 -8.06
CA HIS A 115 3.05 -3.29 -7.69
C HIS A 115 4.54 -3.71 -7.64
N ILE A 116 4.80 -4.93 -7.17
CA ILE A 116 6.16 -5.51 -7.11
C ILE A 116 6.81 -5.64 -8.49
N GLU A 117 6.02 -5.77 -9.57
CA GLU A 117 6.51 -5.81 -10.94
C GLU A 117 6.62 -4.41 -11.54
N THR A 118 5.58 -3.59 -11.34
CA THR A 118 5.42 -2.37 -12.15
C THR A 118 6.00 -1.11 -11.50
N ASP A 119 6.15 -1.06 -10.16
CA ASP A 119 6.37 0.21 -9.44
C ASP A 119 7.31 0.11 -8.21
N GLU A 120 8.12 -0.96 -8.12
CA GLU A 120 9.12 -1.13 -7.05
C GLU A 120 10.58 -1.21 -7.56
N CYS A 121 10.79 -0.87 -8.83
CA CYS A 121 12.14 -0.72 -9.41
C CYS A 121 13.06 -1.93 -9.18
N GLY A 122 12.53 -3.17 -9.23
CA GLY A 122 13.29 -4.38 -8.96
C GLY A 122 13.67 -4.57 -7.48
N GLY A 123 12.93 -3.95 -6.56
CA GLY A 123 13.16 -4.05 -5.12
C GLY A 123 13.11 -5.48 -4.58
N PRO A 124 12.10 -6.29 -4.91
CA PRO A 124 12.03 -7.69 -4.51
C PRO A 124 13.22 -8.53 -5.00
N GLU A 125 13.60 -8.38 -6.27
CA GLU A 125 14.75 -9.07 -6.85
C GLU A 125 16.06 -8.67 -6.18
N PHE A 126 16.24 -7.37 -5.92
CA PHE A 126 17.41 -6.85 -5.23
C PHE A 126 17.51 -7.39 -3.80
N ALA A 127 16.44 -7.32 -3.02
CA ALA A 127 16.42 -7.75 -1.63
C ALA A 127 16.61 -9.28 -1.46
N SER A 128 16.13 -10.08 -2.42
CA SER A 128 16.23 -11.54 -2.43
C SER A 128 17.51 -12.06 -3.10
N ASN A 129 18.43 -11.19 -3.49
CA ASN A 129 19.65 -11.51 -4.24
C ASN A 129 19.38 -12.19 -5.60
N GLY A 130 18.30 -11.82 -6.27
CA GLY A 130 18.03 -12.20 -7.66
C GLY A 130 16.90 -13.20 -7.88
N SER A 131 15.94 -13.34 -6.96
CA SER A 131 14.72 -14.09 -7.26
C SER A 131 14.00 -13.46 -8.47
N LYS A 132 13.36 -14.30 -9.28
CA LYS A 132 12.72 -13.86 -10.52
C LYS A 132 11.22 -13.71 -10.32
N LEU A 133 10.63 -12.61 -10.80
CA LEU A 133 9.19 -12.53 -10.95
C LEU A 133 8.74 -13.32 -12.18
N LEU A 134 7.69 -14.11 -12.04
CA LEU A 134 6.99 -14.83 -13.11
C LEU A 134 5.58 -14.24 -13.21
N LEU A 135 5.30 -13.59 -14.34
CA LEU A 135 4.08 -12.84 -14.52
C LEU A 135 2.96 -13.75 -15.00
N ALA A 136 1.90 -13.84 -14.22
CA ALA A 136 0.65 -14.50 -14.58
C ALA A 136 -0.37 -13.47 -15.07
N LYS A 137 -1.17 -13.88 -16.03
CA LYS A 137 -2.35 -13.12 -16.47
C LYS A 137 -3.57 -13.51 -15.65
N GLY A 138 -4.51 -12.61 -15.61
CA GLY A 138 -5.80 -12.84 -15.02
C GLY A 138 -6.71 -11.64 -15.20
N GLU A 139 -7.99 -11.83 -15.06
CA GLU A 139 -8.94 -10.74 -15.22
C GLU A 139 -8.95 -9.82 -13.99
N ARG A 140 -9.09 -8.53 -14.23
CA ARG A 140 -9.34 -7.53 -13.18
C ARG A 140 -8.22 -7.43 -12.13
N GLY A 141 -6.96 -7.72 -12.53
CA GLY A 141 -5.82 -7.67 -11.63
C GLY A 141 -5.68 -8.86 -10.68
N LYS A 142 -6.47 -9.91 -10.87
CA LYS A 142 -6.45 -11.13 -10.07
C LYS A 142 -5.70 -12.25 -10.78
N LEU A 143 -5.01 -13.08 -10.01
CA LEU A 143 -4.37 -14.27 -10.54
C LEU A 143 -5.43 -15.32 -10.91
N ASP A 144 -5.32 -15.91 -12.09
CA ASP A 144 -6.04 -17.10 -12.50
C ASP A 144 -5.27 -18.34 -12.02
N PRO A 145 -5.86 -19.22 -11.18
CA PRO A 145 -5.20 -20.46 -10.73
C PRO A 145 -4.65 -21.31 -11.86
N VAL A 146 -5.34 -21.36 -13.02
CA VAL A 146 -4.87 -22.12 -14.19
C VAL A 146 -3.58 -21.56 -14.76
N GLU A 147 -3.47 -20.22 -14.85
CA GLU A 147 -2.25 -19.57 -15.29
C GLU A 147 -1.11 -19.72 -14.27
N VAL A 148 -1.42 -19.65 -12.97
CA VAL A 148 -0.46 -19.92 -11.91
C VAL A 148 0.08 -21.33 -12.02
N GLU A 149 -0.77 -22.35 -12.17
CA GLU A 149 -0.35 -23.75 -12.35
C GLU A 149 0.48 -23.95 -13.60
N ARG A 150 0.11 -23.32 -14.71
CA ARG A 150 0.88 -23.34 -15.95
C ARG A 150 2.32 -22.79 -15.75
N LEU A 151 2.49 -21.74 -14.95
CA LEU A 151 3.81 -21.20 -14.64
C LEU A 151 4.61 -22.12 -13.71
N ILE A 152 3.96 -22.77 -12.73
CA ILE A 152 4.58 -23.72 -11.81
C ILE A 152 5.11 -24.92 -12.59
N THR A 153 4.29 -25.48 -13.49
CA THR A 153 4.55 -26.74 -14.19
C THR A 153 5.33 -26.53 -15.50
N ARG A 154 5.54 -25.29 -15.94
CA ARG A 154 6.17 -24.93 -17.20
C ARG A 154 7.54 -25.59 -17.39
N ARG A 155 8.33 -25.65 -16.33
CA ARG A 155 9.63 -26.31 -16.27
C ARG A 155 9.95 -26.74 -14.84
N SER A 156 10.49 -27.93 -14.69
CA SER A 156 10.90 -28.50 -13.40
C SER A 156 12.39 -28.86 -13.32
N ASP A 157 13.14 -28.57 -14.39
CA ASP A 157 14.58 -28.82 -14.46
C ASP A 157 15.40 -27.68 -13.82
N ILE A 158 16.67 -27.97 -13.51
CA ILE A 158 17.58 -27.05 -12.79
C ILE A 158 17.98 -25.79 -13.58
N HIS A 159 17.60 -25.67 -14.86
CA HIS A 159 17.91 -24.51 -15.69
C HIS A 159 16.85 -23.39 -15.57
N TYR A 160 15.80 -23.60 -14.79
CA TYR A 160 14.74 -22.63 -14.62
C TYR A 160 14.52 -22.29 -13.14
N PRO A 161 14.23 -21.02 -12.77
CA PRO A 161 13.98 -20.66 -11.39
C PRO A 161 12.82 -21.46 -10.80
N LYS A 162 13.01 -21.97 -9.58
CA LYS A 162 12.03 -22.81 -8.91
C LYS A 162 10.94 -21.93 -8.28
N PRO A 163 9.66 -22.07 -8.67
CA PRO A 163 8.55 -21.36 -8.02
C PRO A 163 8.53 -21.62 -6.52
N LYS A 164 8.35 -20.58 -5.72
CA LYS A 164 8.32 -20.66 -4.26
C LYS A 164 7.19 -19.88 -3.62
N VAL A 165 6.79 -18.75 -4.21
CA VAL A 165 5.79 -17.84 -3.65
C VAL A 165 4.76 -17.49 -4.73
N VAL A 166 3.49 -17.44 -4.33
CA VAL A 166 2.42 -16.75 -5.03
C VAL A 166 2.18 -15.43 -4.30
N SER A 167 2.32 -14.32 -5.00
CA SER A 167 2.10 -12.97 -4.46
C SER A 167 0.82 -12.38 -5.03
N ILE A 168 -0.12 -12.03 -4.16
CA ILE A 168 -1.39 -11.40 -4.51
C ILE A 168 -1.46 -9.99 -3.91
N THR A 169 -2.29 -9.12 -4.50
CA THR A 169 -2.54 -7.76 -3.99
C THR A 169 -4.00 -7.61 -3.57
N GLN A 170 -4.25 -7.16 -2.34
CA GLN A 170 -5.59 -6.99 -1.78
C GLN A 170 -5.75 -5.58 -1.17
N ALA A 171 -6.56 -4.70 -1.72
CA ALA A 171 -7.27 -4.78 -3.00
C ALA A 171 -6.29 -4.66 -4.18
N THR A 172 -6.67 -5.22 -5.35
CA THR A 172 -5.80 -5.24 -6.53
C THR A 172 -5.50 -3.83 -7.05
N GLU A 173 -4.50 -3.70 -7.90
CA GLU A 173 -4.11 -2.44 -8.56
C GLU A 173 -5.22 -1.86 -9.44
N LEU A 174 -6.19 -2.70 -9.86
CA LEU A 174 -7.37 -2.30 -10.62
C LEU A 174 -8.60 -2.02 -9.74
N GLY A 175 -8.43 -1.96 -8.41
CA GLY A 175 -9.49 -1.61 -7.46
C GLY A 175 -10.54 -2.70 -7.26
N THR A 176 -10.24 -3.93 -7.62
CA THR A 176 -11.06 -5.13 -7.35
C THR A 176 -10.58 -5.84 -6.08
N VAL A 177 -11.37 -6.77 -5.56
CA VAL A 177 -11.02 -7.52 -4.37
C VAL A 177 -11.11 -9.02 -4.62
N TYR A 178 -10.16 -9.80 -4.10
CA TYR A 178 -10.26 -11.25 -4.06
C TYR A 178 -11.35 -11.66 -3.06
N MET A 179 -12.26 -12.51 -3.52
CA MET A 179 -13.27 -13.16 -2.68
C MET A 179 -12.62 -14.33 -1.93
N LEU A 180 -13.28 -14.83 -0.88
CA LEU A 180 -12.72 -15.94 -0.08
C LEU A 180 -12.50 -17.21 -0.91
N ASP A 181 -13.45 -17.57 -1.76
CA ASP A 181 -13.34 -18.72 -2.65
C ASP A 181 -12.18 -18.61 -3.66
N GLU A 182 -11.88 -17.38 -4.14
CA GLU A 182 -10.72 -17.13 -4.99
C GLU A 182 -9.40 -17.30 -4.23
N LEU A 183 -9.34 -16.87 -2.94
CA LEU A 183 -8.19 -17.09 -2.07
C LEU A 183 -8.00 -18.56 -1.73
N GLU A 184 -9.08 -19.27 -1.42
CA GLU A 184 -9.08 -20.70 -1.14
C GLU A 184 -8.56 -21.51 -2.33
N ALA A 185 -9.00 -21.19 -3.57
CA ALA A 185 -8.51 -21.83 -4.78
C ALA A 185 -6.99 -21.63 -4.99
N LEU A 186 -6.47 -20.43 -4.71
CA LEU A 186 -5.03 -20.18 -4.77
C LEU A 186 -4.29 -20.92 -3.65
N ARG A 187 -4.88 -21.05 -2.46
CA ARG A 187 -4.29 -21.81 -1.34
C ARG A 187 -4.20 -23.30 -1.66
N GLU A 188 -5.28 -23.90 -2.17
CA GLU A 188 -5.29 -25.31 -2.57
C GLU A 188 -4.17 -25.60 -3.59
N LEU A 189 -4.04 -24.73 -4.60
CA LEU A 189 -2.97 -24.83 -5.58
C LEU A 189 -1.58 -24.69 -4.94
N ALA A 190 -1.41 -23.69 -4.06
CA ALA A 190 -0.15 -23.45 -3.39
C ALA A 190 0.25 -24.64 -2.48
N ASP A 191 -0.71 -25.28 -1.81
CA ASP A 191 -0.48 -26.47 -0.99
C ASP A 191 -0.02 -27.68 -1.84
N GLN A 192 -0.67 -27.90 -2.98
CA GLN A 192 -0.30 -28.97 -3.91
C GLN A 192 1.17 -28.87 -4.34
N TYR A 193 1.66 -27.64 -4.56
CA TYR A 193 3.03 -27.38 -5.01
C TYR A 193 3.99 -26.90 -3.90
N LYS A 194 3.56 -26.88 -2.65
CA LYS A 194 4.34 -26.42 -1.47
C LYS A 194 4.87 -25.00 -1.62
N LEU A 195 4.03 -24.11 -2.14
CA LEU A 195 4.30 -22.69 -2.26
C LEU A 195 3.78 -21.93 -1.04
N LYS A 196 4.32 -20.75 -0.81
CA LYS A 196 3.84 -19.79 0.17
C LYS A 196 2.99 -18.72 -0.51
N ILE A 197 2.02 -18.14 0.22
CA ILE A 197 1.21 -17.01 -0.25
C ILE A 197 1.65 -15.74 0.50
N HIS A 198 2.12 -14.77 -0.27
CA HIS A 198 2.37 -13.40 0.15
C HIS A 198 1.20 -12.52 -0.29
N MET A 199 0.72 -11.65 0.61
CA MET A 199 -0.33 -10.68 0.30
C MET A 199 0.22 -9.26 0.46
N ASP A 200 0.31 -8.52 -0.65
CA ASP A 200 0.43 -7.07 -0.61
C ASP A 200 -0.93 -6.49 -0.18
N GLY A 201 -0.97 -6.00 1.03
CA GLY A 201 -2.14 -5.41 1.68
C GLY A 201 -2.08 -3.90 1.78
N ALA A 202 -1.46 -3.21 0.80
CA ALA A 202 -1.39 -1.74 0.79
C ALA A 202 -2.77 -1.07 0.95
N ARG A 203 -3.85 -1.76 0.50
CA ARG A 203 -5.25 -1.35 0.67
C ARG A 203 -6.11 -2.46 1.28
N PHE A 204 -5.54 -3.26 2.15
CA PHE A 204 -6.23 -4.37 2.84
C PHE A 204 -7.49 -3.90 3.57
N ALA A 205 -7.42 -2.78 4.28
CA ALA A 205 -8.57 -2.23 4.99
C ALA A 205 -9.75 -1.91 4.04
N ASN A 206 -9.47 -1.43 2.81
CA ASN A 206 -10.50 -1.17 1.80
C ASN A 206 -11.18 -2.47 1.34
N ALA A 207 -10.39 -3.53 1.11
CA ALA A 207 -10.92 -4.85 0.77
C ALA A 207 -11.76 -5.43 1.92
N LEU A 208 -11.25 -5.32 3.14
CA LEU A 208 -11.91 -5.86 4.33
C LEU A 208 -13.30 -5.24 4.54
N VAL A 209 -13.44 -3.93 4.41
CA VAL A 209 -14.75 -3.27 4.56
C VAL A 209 -15.70 -3.58 3.40
N THR A 210 -15.19 -3.82 2.21
CA THR A 210 -16.00 -4.24 1.04
C THR A 210 -16.56 -5.63 1.22
N LEU A 211 -15.74 -6.56 1.70
CA LEU A 211 -16.12 -7.95 1.90
C LEU A 211 -16.93 -8.17 3.18
N ASN A 212 -16.87 -7.20 4.12
CA ASN A 212 -17.47 -7.30 5.45
C ASN A 212 -17.02 -8.58 6.19
N GLU A 213 -15.73 -8.88 6.11
CA GLU A 213 -15.10 -10.05 6.70
C GLU A 213 -14.23 -9.66 7.90
N THR A 214 -13.74 -10.67 8.65
CA THR A 214 -12.73 -10.46 9.69
C THR A 214 -11.32 -10.47 9.10
N PRO A 215 -10.35 -9.78 9.73
CA PRO A 215 -8.96 -9.83 9.29
C PRO A 215 -8.40 -11.25 9.24
N ALA A 216 -8.72 -12.09 10.21
CA ALA A 216 -8.31 -13.49 10.27
C ALA A 216 -8.81 -14.30 9.06
N ARG A 217 -10.10 -14.17 8.73
CA ARG A 217 -10.71 -14.89 7.61
C ARG A 217 -10.14 -14.48 6.26
N LEU A 218 -9.83 -13.19 6.09
CA LEU A 218 -9.29 -12.68 4.82
C LEU A 218 -7.77 -12.91 4.69
N THR A 219 -7.11 -13.49 5.69
CA THR A 219 -5.67 -13.71 5.70
C THR A 219 -5.30 -15.16 6.02
N TRP A 220 -4.81 -15.43 7.22
CA TRP A 220 -4.23 -16.71 7.56
C TRP A 220 -5.24 -17.88 7.51
N GLN A 221 -6.53 -17.64 7.82
CA GLN A 221 -7.57 -18.65 7.66
C GLN A 221 -7.85 -18.98 6.20
N ALA A 222 -7.63 -18.03 5.28
CA ALA A 222 -7.65 -18.26 3.83
C ALA A 222 -6.28 -18.71 3.28
N GLY A 223 -5.31 -18.96 4.17
CA GLY A 223 -4.01 -19.55 3.83
C GLY A 223 -2.92 -18.56 3.41
N VAL A 224 -3.06 -17.26 3.72
CA VAL A 224 -1.99 -16.28 3.56
C VAL A 224 -0.90 -16.55 4.60
N ASP A 225 0.35 -16.71 4.16
CA ASP A 225 1.50 -16.93 5.05
C ASP A 225 2.09 -15.62 5.58
N VAL A 226 2.10 -14.56 4.75
CA VAL A 226 2.63 -13.23 5.10
C VAL A 226 1.76 -12.13 4.52
N LEU A 227 1.41 -11.16 5.35
CA LEU A 227 0.69 -9.93 4.96
C LEU A 227 1.58 -8.71 5.13
N CYS A 228 1.67 -7.88 4.09
CA CYS A 228 2.21 -6.52 4.15
C CYS A 228 1.04 -5.54 4.27
N LEU A 229 0.71 -5.10 5.49
CA LEU A 229 -0.46 -4.27 5.77
C LEU A 229 -0.15 -2.79 5.67
N GLY A 230 -0.89 -2.08 4.80
CA GLY A 230 -0.69 -0.66 4.54
C GLY A 230 -1.28 0.27 5.60
N GLY A 231 -0.45 1.15 6.19
CA GLY A 231 -0.88 2.22 7.10
C GLY A 231 -0.87 3.60 6.43
N THR A 232 0.13 3.86 5.59
CA THR A 232 0.34 5.17 4.96
C THR A 232 -0.87 5.62 4.14
N LYS A 233 -1.41 4.76 3.29
CA LYS A 233 -2.56 5.08 2.44
C LYS A 233 -3.89 5.18 3.21
N ASN A 234 -3.89 4.80 4.48
CA ASN A 234 -5.09 4.74 5.33
C ASN A 234 -5.06 5.75 6.48
N GLY A 235 -4.26 6.82 6.37
CA GLY A 235 -4.24 7.94 7.30
C GLY A 235 -3.02 8.01 8.21
N MET A 236 -1.97 7.21 8.00
CA MET A 236 -0.68 7.42 8.66
C MET A 236 0.23 8.33 7.82
N ALA A 237 1.22 8.96 8.48
CA ALA A 237 2.24 9.73 7.78
C ALA A 237 3.23 8.81 7.05
N VAL A 238 3.65 7.75 7.72
CA VAL A 238 4.55 6.68 7.25
C VAL A 238 4.29 5.42 8.06
N GLY A 239 4.62 4.26 7.50
CA GLY A 239 4.67 3.01 8.25
C GLY A 239 3.71 1.95 7.74
N GLU A 240 4.29 0.77 7.51
CA GLU A 240 3.58 -0.44 7.13
C GLU A 240 3.87 -1.51 8.18
N ALA A 241 2.95 -2.46 8.36
CA ALA A 241 3.14 -3.60 9.24
C ALA A 241 3.29 -4.87 8.41
N ILE A 242 4.29 -5.69 8.74
CA ILE A 242 4.48 -7.00 8.15
C ILE A 242 4.08 -8.03 9.20
N LEU A 243 3.14 -8.91 8.86
CA LEU A 243 2.64 -9.97 9.72
C LEU A 243 3.00 -11.33 9.11
N PHE A 244 3.84 -12.08 9.81
CA PHE A 244 4.11 -13.48 9.48
C PHE A 244 3.20 -14.37 10.34
N PHE A 245 2.24 -15.02 9.71
CA PHE A 245 1.32 -15.92 10.40
C PHE A 245 1.97 -17.28 10.72
N ASP A 246 2.94 -17.69 9.93
CA ASP A 246 3.88 -18.76 10.25
C ASP A 246 5.17 -18.12 10.79
N ARG A 247 5.38 -18.23 12.10
CA ARG A 247 6.51 -17.60 12.81
C ARG A 247 7.87 -18.11 12.35
N GLU A 248 7.95 -19.34 11.85
CA GLU A 248 9.22 -19.91 11.35
C GLU A 248 9.73 -19.14 10.12
N LEU A 249 8.83 -18.56 9.32
CA LEU A 249 9.18 -17.73 8.17
C LEU A 249 9.82 -16.39 8.56
N ALA A 250 9.61 -15.95 9.80
CA ALA A 250 10.19 -14.72 10.34
C ALA A 250 11.57 -14.92 11.00
N THR A 251 12.09 -16.16 10.99
CA THR A 251 13.44 -16.45 11.51
C THR A 251 14.46 -15.52 10.85
N ASP A 252 15.25 -14.82 11.66
CA ASP A 252 16.24 -13.83 11.21
C ASP A 252 15.69 -12.59 10.48
N PHE A 253 14.37 -12.38 10.43
CA PHE A 253 13.81 -11.22 9.73
C PHE A 253 14.23 -9.88 10.34
N ALA A 254 14.45 -9.82 11.65
CA ALA A 254 14.98 -8.63 12.33
C ALA A 254 16.36 -8.21 11.78
N TYR A 255 17.21 -9.18 11.40
CA TYR A 255 18.50 -8.89 10.76
C TYR A 255 18.33 -8.29 9.37
N ARG A 256 17.34 -8.77 8.59
CA ARG A 256 16.99 -8.18 7.28
C ARG A 256 16.51 -6.75 7.42
N CYS A 257 15.62 -6.48 8.39
CA CYS A 257 15.17 -5.12 8.70
C CYS A 257 16.36 -4.22 9.10
N LYS A 258 17.28 -4.71 9.94
CA LYS A 258 18.46 -3.94 10.33
C LYS A 258 19.37 -3.63 9.14
N GLN A 259 19.67 -4.64 8.32
CA GLN A 259 20.53 -4.52 7.14
C GLN A 259 19.97 -3.56 6.10
N ALA A 260 18.64 -3.59 5.89
CA ALA A 260 17.93 -2.73 4.96
C ALA A 260 17.63 -1.32 5.51
N GLY A 261 18.08 -0.98 6.72
CA GLY A 261 17.81 0.32 7.35
C GLY A 261 16.36 0.51 7.83
N GLN A 262 15.59 -0.58 7.93
CA GLN A 262 14.19 -0.52 8.36
C GLN A 262 14.00 -0.65 9.88
N LEU A 263 15.01 -1.04 10.63
CA LEU A 263 14.96 -1.02 12.09
C LEU A 263 15.23 0.40 12.60
N ALA A 264 14.17 1.20 12.70
CA ALA A 264 14.24 2.60 13.12
C ALA A 264 14.71 2.72 14.58
N SER A 265 15.63 3.66 14.87
CA SER A 265 16.11 3.91 16.24
C SER A 265 14.97 4.33 17.18
N LYS A 266 14.03 5.13 16.69
CA LYS A 266 12.83 5.57 17.41
C LYS A 266 11.59 4.90 16.80
N MET A 267 11.55 3.55 16.86
CA MET A 267 10.48 2.75 16.26
C MET A 267 9.10 3.17 16.76
N ARG A 268 8.98 3.66 17.98
CA ARG A 268 7.72 4.13 18.56
C ARG A 268 6.98 5.15 17.68
N PHE A 269 7.68 5.96 16.87
CA PHE A 269 7.04 6.93 15.98
C PHE A 269 6.46 6.31 14.70
N ILE A 270 6.86 5.09 14.36
CA ILE A 270 6.24 4.30 13.31
C ILE A 270 5.12 3.43 13.89
N ALA A 271 5.30 2.89 15.10
CA ALA A 271 4.35 1.96 15.72
C ALA A 271 3.14 2.63 16.40
N ALA A 272 3.36 3.75 17.12
CA ALA A 272 2.28 4.40 17.87
C ALA A 272 1.09 4.88 17.00
N PRO A 273 1.28 5.42 15.77
CA PRO A 273 0.16 5.76 14.91
C PRO A 273 -0.73 4.58 14.56
N TRP A 274 -0.19 3.35 14.49
CA TRP A 274 -0.97 2.14 14.33
C TRP A 274 -1.95 1.92 15.48
N LEU A 275 -1.54 2.17 16.73
CA LEU A 275 -2.45 2.11 17.87
C LEU A 275 -3.60 3.10 17.71
N GLY A 276 -3.31 4.32 17.24
CA GLY A 276 -4.35 5.31 16.94
C GLY A 276 -5.37 4.79 15.94
N LEU A 277 -4.93 4.15 14.87
CA LEU A 277 -5.81 3.56 13.87
C LEU A 277 -6.60 2.36 14.42
N LEU A 278 -5.94 1.45 15.14
CA LEU A 278 -6.51 0.16 15.53
C LEU A 278 -7.43 0.28 16.75
N GLU A 279 -7.00 0.98 17.81
CA GLU A 279 -7.76 1.09 19.06
C GLU A 279 -9.02 1.96 18.90
N THR A 280 -8.98 2.98 18.03
CA THR A 280 -10.13 3.83 17.76
C THR A 280 -11.04 3.32 16.64
N GLY A 281 -10.60 2.29 15.91
CA GLY A 281 -11.27 1.79 14.71
C GLY A 281 -11.17 2.72 13.49
N ALA A 282 -10.29 3.72 13.56
CA ALA A 282 -10.13 4.70 12.47
C ALA A 282 -9.72 4.05 11.15
N TRP A 283 -8.90 3.00 11.18
CA TRP A 283 -8.47 2.28 9.98
C TRP A 283 -9.63 1.75 9.12
N LEU A 284 -10.72 1.25 9.75
CA LEU A 284 -11.91 0.80 9.03
C LEU A 284 -12.83 1.96 8.64
N ARG A 285 -12.92 3.00 9.48
CA ARG A 285 -13.71 4.20 9.12
C ARG A 285 -13.11 4.93 7.93
N ASN A 286 -11.80 5.10 7.91
CA ASN A 286 -11.06 5.73 6.82
C ASN A 286 -11.24 4.96 5.50
N ALA A 287 -11.08 3.63 5.55
CA ALA A 287 -11.25 2.76 4.39
C ALA A 287 -12.70 2.77 3.86
N ARG A 288 -13.69 2.71 4.77
CA ARG A 288 -15.11 2.78 4.40
C ARG A 288 -15.43 4.11 3.74
N HIS A 289 -14.99 5.21 4.33
CA HIS A 289 -15.18 6.54 3.75
C HIS A 289 -14.56 6.64 2.34
N ALA A 290 -13.32 6.19 2.16
CA ALA A 290 -12.66 6.22 0.86
C ALA A 290 -13.40 5.38 -0.20
N ASN A 291 -13.91 4.18 0.19
CA ASN A 291 -14.72 3.33 -0.69
C ASN A 291 -16.08 3.98 -1.04
N GLU A 292 -16.75 4.59 -0.06
CA GLU A 292 -18.02 5.30 -0.27
C GLU A 292 -17.85 6.49 -1.22
N MET A 293 -16.76 7.24 -1.10
CA MET A 293 -16.46 8.36 -2.00
C MET A 293 -16.15 7.85 -3.42
N ALA A 294 -15.42 6.75 -3.57
CA ALA A 294 -15.18 6.15 -4.88
C ALA A 294 -16.48 5.60 -5.52
N ALA A 295 -17.33 4.96 -4.73
CA ALA A 295 -18.65 4.50 -5.21
C ALA A 295 -19.54 5.67 -5.64
N TYR A 296 -19.53 6.77 -4.88
CA TYR A 296 -20.24 8.00 -5.25
C TYR A 296 -19.69 8.60 -6.55
N LEU A 297 -18.37 8.71 -6.67
CA LEU A 297 -17.71 9.16 -7.90
C LEU A 297 -18.10 8.28 -9.10
N ALA A 298 -18.04 6.96 -8.95
CA ALA A 298 -18.42 6.02 -9.99
C ALA A 298 -19.90 6.15 -10.39
N GLN A 299 -20.80 6.41 -9.46
CA GLN A 299 -22.21 6.68 -9.72
C GLN A 299 -22.38 7.96 -10.53
N ARG A 300 -21.71 9.05 -10.15
CA ARG A 300 -21.77 10.33 -10.84
C ARG A 300 -21.23 10.24 -12.27
N LEU A 301 -20.12 9.51 -12.47
CA LEU A 301 -19.53 9.30 -13.79
C LEU A 301 -20.46 8.50 -14.73
N ARG A 302 -21.16 7.46 -14.21
CA ARG A 302 -22.15 6.71 -15.01
C ARG A 302 -23.35 7.54 -15.46
N ALA A 303 -23.65 8.63 -14.78
CA ALA A 303 -24.72 9.55 -15.16
C ALA A 303 -24.35 10.42 -16.37
N ILE A 304 -23.06 10.54 -16.71
CA ILE A 304 -22.59 11.26 -17.88
C ILE A 304 -22.68 10.35 -19.12
N PRO A 305 -23.43 10.75 -20.17
CA PRO A 305 -23.54 9.93 -21.38
C PRO A 305 -22.17 9.58 -21.99
N GLY A 306 -21.98 8.31 -22.29
CA GLY A 306 -20.75 7.80 -22.92
C GLY A 306 -19.62 7.47 -21.96
N LEU A 307 -19.73 7.78 -20.65
CA LEU A 307 -18.73 7.39 -19.65
C LEU A 307 -19.16 6.14 -18.89
N GLN A 308 -18.24 5.17 -18.82
CA GLN A 308 -18.41 3.96 -18.01
C GLN A 308 -17.07 3.60 -17.33
N PRO A 309 -17.09 3.24 -16.04
CA PRO A 309 -15.91 2.67 -15.41
C PRO A 309 -15.44 1.39 -16.13
N LEU A 310 -14.13 1.27 -16.34
CA LEU A 310 -13.49 0.12 -16.99
C LEU A 310 -13.56 -1.15 -16.15
N PHE A 311 -13.52 -0.99 -14.82
CA PHE A 311 -13.55 -2.09 -13.85
C PHE A 311 -14.63 -1.85 -12.79
N PRO A 312 -15.09 -2.90 -12.09
CA PRO A 312 -15.92 -2.76 -10.90
C PRO A 312 -15.21 -1.91 -9.83
N CYS A 313 -15.89 -0.91 -9.29
CA CYS A 313 -15.39 -0.11 -8.18
C CYS A 313 -15.67 -0.87 -6.86
N GLN A 314 -14.72 -1.69 -6.41
CA GLN A 314 -14.82 -2.52 -5.19
C GLN A 314 -13.93 -2.01 -4.06
N ALA A 315 -13.09 -1.01 -4.32
CA ALA A 315 -12.25 -0.33 -3.35
C ALA A 315 -12.34 1.20 -3.58
N ASN A 316 -11.28 1.94 -3.28
CA ASN A 316 -11.27 3.39 -3.28
C ASN A 316 -10.85 4.03 -4.62
N SER A 317 -10.90 3.31 -5.74
CA SER A 317 -10.48 3.82 -7.05
C SER A 317 -11.49 3.54 -8.15
N VAL A 318 -11.54 4.46 -9.13
CA VAL A 318 -12.35 4.37 -10.34
C VAL A 318 -11.44 4.53 -11.55
N PHE A 319 -11.59 3.66 -12.52
CA PHE A 319 -10.84 3.68 -13.77
C PHE A 319 -11.79 3.97 -14.93
N LEU A 320 -11.41 4.87 -15.81
CA LEU A 320 -12.21 5.21 -16.99
C LEU A 320 -11.33 5.74 -18.12
N GLU A 321 -11.83 5.70 -19.35
CA GLU A 321 -11.19 6.35 -20.49
C GLU A 321 -11.72 7.76 -20.63
N LEU A 322 -10.81 8.72 -20.85
CA LEU A 322 -11.13 10.09 -21.17
C LEU A 322 -10.38 10.53 -22.45
N PRO A 323 -10.99 11.36 -23.31
CA PRO A 323 -10.27 11.94 -24.43
C PRO A 323 -9.06 12.76 -23.99
N SER A 324 -7.94 12.65 -24.71
CA SER A 324 -6.72 13.38 -24.37
C SER A 324 -6.90 14.89 -24.19
N PRO A 325 -7.73 15.59 -25.01
CA PRO A 325 -8.00 17.01 -24.77
C PRO A 325 -8.68 17.29 -23.42
N VAL A 326 -9.60 16.42 -22.99
CA VAL A 326 -10.31 16.52 -21.70
C VAL A 326 -9.32 16.32 -20.54
N ILE A 327 -8.43 15.32 -20.65
CA ILE A 327 -7.36 15.09 -19.65
C ILE A 327 -6.49 16.35 -19.51
N GLN A 328 -6.07 16.96 -20.63
CA GLN A 328 -5.25 18.16 -20.63
C GLN A 328 -6.00 19.36 -20.03
N ALA A 329 -7.27 19.54 -20.35
CA ALA A 329 -8.09 20.62 -19.83
C ALA A 329 -8.32 20.50 -18.32
N LEU A 330 -8.63 19.29 -17.81
CA LEU A 330 -8.74 19.02 -16.36
C LEU A 330 -7.43 19.31 -15.62
N ARG A 331 -6.30 18.92 -16.20
CA ARG A 331 -4.98 19.22 -15.61
C ARG A 331 -4.66 20.71 -15.62
N ALA A 332 -5.07 21.43 -16.64
CA ALA A 332 -4.92 22.89 -16.72
C ALA A 332 -5.76 23.61 -15.64
N GLU A 333 -6.90 23.06 -15.27
CA GLU A 333 -7.73 23.51 -14.13
C GLU A 333 -7.14 23.12 -12.75
N GLY A 334 -6.00 22.42 -12.73
CA GLY A 334 -5.31 22.01 -11.52
C GLY A 334 -5.70 20.65 -10.96
N TRP A 335 -6.54 19.88 -11.67
CA TRP A 335 -6.87 18.52 -11.26
C TRP A 335 -5.67 17.58 -11.40
N GLN A 336 -5.38 16.83 -10.34
CA GLN A 336 -4.33 15.84 -10.28
C GLN A 336 -4.95 14.44 -10.30
N PHE A 337 -4.52 13.63 -11.25
CA PHE A 337 -4.86 12.20 -11.39
C PHE A 337 -3.85 11.52 -12.29
N TYR A 338 -3.71 10.20 -12.14
CA TYR A 338 -2.80 9.42 -12.97
C TYR A 338 -3.48 8.91 -14.24
N THR A 339 -2.70 8.87 -15.32
CA THR A 339 -3.02 8.03 -16.47
C THR A 339 -2.45 6.65 -16.17
N PHE A 340 -3.28 5.61 -16.28
CA PHE A 340 -2.88 4.26 -15.94
C PHE A 340 -2.15 3.62 -17.12
N ILE A 341 -0.90 3.20 -16.88
CA ILE A 341 -0.04 2.61 -17.91
C ILE A 341 -0.57 1.22 -18.26
N GLY A 342 -0.75 0.93 -19.56
CA GLY A 342 -1.17 -0.37 -20.08
C GLY A 342 -2.67 -0.52 -20.34
N VAL A 343 -3.52 0.33 -19.79
CA VAL A 343 -5.00 0.28 -20.00
C VAL A 343 -5.51 1.46 -20.83
N GLY A 344 -4.66 2.46 -21.09
CA GLY A 344 -5.03 3.65 -21.90
C GLY A 344 -6.02 4.60 -21.22
N GLY A 345 -6.22 4.46 -19.90
CA GLY A 345 -7.21 5.19 -19.15
C GLY A 345 -6.66 6.04 -18.01
N VAL A 346 -7.53 6.73 -17.30
CA VAL A 346 -7.23 7.49 -16.09
C VAL A 346 -7.66 6.69 -14.85
N ARG A 347 -6.90 6.84 -13.78
CA ARG A 347 -7.25 6.36 -12.44
C ARG A 347 -7.61 7.54 -11.56
N LEU A 348 -8.82 7.53 -11.03
CA LEU A 348 -9.31 8.47 -10.03
C LEU A 348 -9.36 7.74 -8.67
N MET A 349 -8.66 8.25 -7.67
CA MET A 349 -8.53 7.61 -6.37
C MET A 349 -9.02 8.51 -5.25
N CYS A 350 -9.86 7.95 -4.40
CA CYS A 350 -10.35 8.59 -3.18
C CYS A 350 -9.52 8.15 -1.97
N SER A 351 -9.42 9.02 -0.98
CA SER A 351 -8.71 8.81 0.27
C SER A 351 -9.62 9.05 1.47
N TRP A 352 -9.10 8.83 2.67
CA TRP A 352 -9.82 8.99 3.91
C TRP A 352 -10.40 10.41 4.13
N ASN A 353 -9.86 11.43 3.44
CA ASN A 353 -10.28 12.83 3.53
C ASN A 353 -10.91 13.38 2.24
N THR A 354 -11.21 12.54 1.26
CA THR A 354 -11.92 12.97 0.04
C THR A 354 -13.35 13.39 0.41
N THR A 355 -13.80 14.54 -0.10
CA THR A 355 -15.15 15.06 0.20
C THR A 355 -16.08 14.94 -1.01
N ARG A 356 -17.40 14.96 -0.75
CA ARG A 356 -18.42 14.97 -1.82
C ARG A 356 -18.31 16.23 -2.67
N GLU A 357 -18.04 17.37 -2.03
CA GLU A 357 -17.88 18.66 -2.70
C GLU A 357 -16.72 18.64 -3.70
N ALA A 358 -15.60 17.99 -3.36
CA ALA A 358 -14.48 17.82 -4.28
C ALA A 358 -14.86 16.94 -5.49
N ILE A 359 -15.63 15.86 -5.25
CA ILE A 359 -16.13 15.00 -6.32
C ILE A 359 -17.13 15.75 -7.20
N ASP A 360 -18.09 16.48 -6.63
CA ASP A 360 -19.09 17.25 -7.39
C ASP A 360 -18.43 18.35 -8.24
N GLN A 361 -17.39 18.98 -7.72
CA GLN A 361 -16.60 19.95 -8.49
C GLN A 361 -15.88 19.27 -9.65
N PHE A 362 -15.27 18.10 -9.43
CA PHE A 362 -14.63 17.32 -10.50
C PHE A 362 -15.62 16.96 -11.60
N ILE A 363 -16.81 16.47 -11.24
CA ILE A 363 -17.86 16.10 -12.18
C ILE A 363 -18.32 17.32 -12.99
N SER A 364 -18.56 18.44 -12.32
CA SER A 364 -18.98 19.69 -12.99
C SER A 364 -17.93 20.18 -14.00
N ASP A 365 -16.65 20.15 -13.61
CA ASP A 365 -15.55 20.53 -14.52
C ASP A 365 -15.43 19.53 -15.68
N LEU A 366 -15.58 18.24 -15.44
CA LEU A 366 -15.55 17.19 -16.46
C LEU A 366 -16.69 17.35 -17.47
N GLU A 367 -17.94 17.55 -17.00
CA GLU A 367 -19.11 17.77 -17.87
C GLU A 367 -18.91 18.99 -18.78
N ARG A 368 -18.39 20.09 -18.23
CA ARG A 368 -18.08 21.31 -19.00
C ARG A 368 -17.03 21.08 -20.12
N MET A 369 -16.10 20.16 -19.90
CA MET A 369 -15.03 19.85 -20.87
C MET A 369 -15.43 18.79 -21.90
N LEU A 370 -16.51 18.05 -21.64
CA LEU A 370 -17.07 17.08 -22.57
C LEU A 370 -18.12 17.72 -23.49
N ALA A 371 -18.71 18.87 -23.10
CA ALA A 371 -19.68 19.65 -23.90
C ALA A 371 -18.99 20.39 -25.04
#